data_1c61a6e83f6ca854d741693eee47447c
#
_entry.id   1c61a6e83f6ca854d741693eee47447c
#
_cell.length_a   1.000
_cell.length_b   1.000
_cell.length_c   1.000
_cell.angle_alpha   90.00
_cell.angle_beta   90.00
_cell.angle_gamma   90.00
#
_symmetry.space_group_name_H-M   'P 1'
#
loop_
_entity.id
_entity.type
_entity.pdbx_description
1 polymer ?
#
loop_
_entity_poly.entity_id
_entity_poly.type
_entity_poly.pdbx_seq_one_letter_code
_entity_poly.pdbx_strand_id
1 'polypeptide(L)'
;MRAICIERPGSMSIIDVPVPVPGSGEVAVTIAYVGYCGSDLTSYRGLNPLISYPRVPGHEISGRIAALGPSVTGLTVGESVTVLPYFNCGKCNACRMGRPNACKHNQTMGVQREGAMTPTVVVPAEKIIPVSGVAARDLALIEPLAVGFHAVRRAGLETGETVVVLGCGVIGLGVTLGAVRRGARVIAVDLAAGKLAVARALGAAETIDASTTDVAAEVRRLTGDDGPQVVIEAVGADVTFRQAIELVGSCGRVVYVGYAKAPVTYDTKQFLLKEMEVRGSRGSERRDFEEVIAHLKAHPDVGAHVISKVVPFEEAGPAMAAWDADPGGFVKIVVALEATNA
;
A
#
# COMPACT_ATOMS: atom_id res chain seq x y z
N MET A 1 3.98 8.68 26.76
CA MET A 1 4.53 7.54 25.99
C MET A 1 5.41 8.04 24.87
N ARG A 2 6.39 7.26 24.44
CA ARG A 2 7.29 7.65 23.35
C ARG A 2 6.64 7.45 21.99
N ALA A 3 6.91 8.33 21.05
CA ALA A 3 6.48 8.21 19.66
C ALA A 3 7.64 8.58 18.71
N ILE A 4 7.67 7.95 17.53
CA ILE A 4 8.61 8.33 16.48
C ILE A 4 7.96 9.46 15.68
N CYS A 5 8.70 10.55 15.47
CA CYS A 5 8.21 11.76 14.84
C CYS A 5 9.12 12.21 13.70
N ILE A 6 8.56 12.56 12.56
CA ILE A 6 9.24 13.36 11.54
C ILE A 6 9.09 14.81 11.94
N GLU A 7 10.14 15.41 12.52
CA GLU A 7 10.11 16.80 13.00
C GLU A 7 10.14 17.80 11.85
N ARG A 8 10.92 17.50 10.84
CA ARG A 8 11.13 18.29 9.62
C ARG A 8 11.75 17.38 8.55
N PRO A 9 11.83 17.81 7.30
CA PRO A 9 12.52 17.05 6.24
C PRO A 9 13.92 16.62 6.67
N GLY A 10 14.22 15.33 6.48
CA GLY A 10 15.49 14.70 6.81
C GLY A 10 15.74 14.43 8.31
N SER A 11 14.75 14.70 9.18
CA SER A 11 14.93 14.58 10.63
C SER A 11 13.80 13.78 11.26
N MET A 12 14.17 12.68 11.91
CA MET A 12 13.27 11.87 12.76
C MET A 12 13.85 11.77 14.16
N SER A 13 12.99 11.85 15.16
CA SER A 13 13.35 11.68 16.57
C SER A 13 12.28 10.90 17.33
N ILE A 14 12.63 10.49 18.55
CA ILE A 14 11.68 9.94 19.50
C ILE A 14 11.27 11.10 20.42
N ILE A 15 9.97 11.33 20.50
CA ILE A 15 9.36 12.38 21.32
C ILE A 15 8.42 11.79 22.37
N ASP A 16 8.13 12.54 23.42
CA ASP A 16 7.10 12.20 24.38
C ASP A 16 5.74 12.76 23.96
N VAL A 17 4.72 11.92 23.98
CA VAL A 17 3.33 12.27 23.67
C VAL A 17 2.41 11.76 24.80
N PRO A 18 1.26 12.40 25.02
CA PRO A 18 0.26 11.91 25.98
C PRO A 18 -0.21 10.48 25.63
N VAL A 19 -0.55 9.69 26.65
CA VAL A 19 -1.25 8.41 26.45
C VAL A 19 -2.70 8.72 26.12
N PRO A 20 -3.23 8.31 24.95
CA PRO A 20 -4.62 8.60 24.59
C PRO A 20 -5.58 7.68 25.36
N VAL A 21 -6.75 8.21 25.68
CA VAL A 21 -7.83 7.47 26.34
C VAL A 21 -9.03 7.42 25.37
N PRO A 22 -9.62 6.23 25.12
CA PRO A 22 -10.73 6.11 24.18
C PRO A 22 -12.00 6.77 24.73
N GLY A 23 -12.60 7.66 23.94
CA GLY A 23 -13.91 8.25 24.15
C GLY A 23 -15.05 7.32 23.72
N SER A 24 -16.28 7.84 23.78
CA SER A 24 -17.45 7.06 23.33
C SER A 24 -17.35 6.68 21.85
N GLY A 25 -17.55 5.40 21.54
CA GLY A 25 -17.44 4.84 20.20
C GLY A 25 -15.99 4.64 19.69
N GLU A 26 -14.99 4.86 20.55
CA GLU A 26 -13.57 4.71 20.18
C GLU A 26 -12.93 3.49 20.84
N VAL A 27 -11.84 3.05 20.26
CA VAL A 27 -11.05 1.88 20.68
C VAL A 27 -9.60 2.29 20.83
N ALA A 28 -8.97 1.95 21.96
CA ALA A 28 -7.53 2.01 22.11
C ALA A 28 -6.90 0.73 21.58
N VAL A 29 -5.88 0.88 20.74
CA VAL A 29 -5.13 -0.22 20.12
C VAL A 29 -3.68 -0.13 20.57
N THR A 30 -3.17 -1.16 21.24
CA THR A 30 -1.73 -1.35 21.44
C THR A 30 -1.12 -1.78 20.12
N ILE A 31 -0.12 -1.07 19.67
CA ILE A 31 0.54 -1.29 18.39
C ILE A 31 1.68 -2.30 18.56
N ALA A 32 1.63 -3.37 17.79
CA ALA A 32 2.70 -4.36 17.75
C ALA A 32 3.71 -4.05 16.63
N TYR A 33 3.22 -3.78 15.43
CA TYR A 33 4.05 -3.48 14.26
C TYR A 33 3.44 -2.37 13.41
N VAL A 34 4.32 -1.58 12.78
CA VAL A 34 3.93 -0.59 11.76
C VAL A 34 4.85 -0.70 10.55
N GLY A 35 4.28 -0.82 9.34
CA GLY A 35 5.04 -0.78 8.10
C GLY A 35 5.38 0.66 7.70
N TYR A 36 6.57 0.86 7.11
CA TYR A 36 6.91 2.09 6.41
C TYR A 36 6.35 2.09 4.99
N CYS A 37 5.65 3.15 4.63
CA CYS A 37 5.09 3.40 3.31
C CYS A 37 5.98 4.36 2.49
N GLY A 38 5.89 4.30 1.17
CA GLY A 38 6.53 5.29 0.28
C GLY A 38 6.07 6.74 0.57
N SER A 39 4.88 6.93 1.14
CA SER A 39 4.41 8.24 1.60
C SER A 39 5.17 8.74 2.83
N ASP A 40 5.62 7.84 3.73
CA ASP A 40 6.45 8.21 4.87
C ASP A 40 7.84 8.64 4.40
N LEU A 41 8.41 7.93 3.40
CA LEU A 41 9.68 8.31 2.79
C LEU A 41 9.58 9.66 2.07
N THR A 42 8.48 9.91 1.31
CA THR A 42 8.28 11.22 0.68
C THR A 42 8.05 12.33 1.70
N SER A 43 7.42 12.02 2.83
CA SER A 43 7.30 12.94 3.97
C SER A 43 8.65 13.22 4.61
N TYR A 44 9.45 12.19 4.85
CA TYR A 44 10.81 12.36 5.36
C TYR A 44 11.68 13.23 4.44
N ARG A 45 11.53 13.10 3.12
CA ARG A 45 12.23 13.93 2.11
C ARG A 45 11.68 15.36 1.98
N GLY A 46 10.58 15.71 2.62
CA GLY A 46 9.91 17.01 2.45
C GLY A 46 9.17 17.16 1.11
N LEU A 47 8.88 16.07 0.42
CA LEU A 47 8.28 16.05 -0.90
C LEU A 47 6.77 15.71 -0.89
N ASN A 48 6.20 15.43 0.28
CA ASN A 48 4.77 15.16 0.42
C ASN A 48 4.02 16.47 0.66
N PRO A 49 3.21 16.97 -0.28
CA PRO A 49 2.50 18.24 -0.13
C PRO A 49 1.33 18.19 0.86
N LEU A 50 0.99 17.00 1.37
CA LEU A 50 -0.17 16.76 2.23
C LEU A 50 0.18 16.70 3.72
N ILE A 51 1.48 16.72 4.06
CA ILE A 51 1.93 16.65 5.45
C ILE A 51 2.19 18.04 6.03
N SER A 52 1.97 18.18 7.33
CA SER A 52 2.50 19.28 8.15
C SER A 52 3.42 18.69 9.22
N TYR A 53 4.52 19.37 9.49
CA TYR A 53 5.48 18.96 10.52
C TYR A 53 5.25 19.74 11.84
N PRO A 54 5.55 19.15 13.01
CA PRO A 54 5.97 17.78 13.21
C PRO A 54 4.82 16.79 12.95
N ARG A 55 5.15 15.49 12.66
CA ARG A 55 4.16 14.44 12.40
C ARG A 55 4.64 13.08 12.90
N VAL A 56 3.81 12.38 13.66
CA VAL A 56 3.99 10.94 13.93
C VAL A 56 3.52 10.18 12.68
N PRO A 57 4.39 9.46 11.96
CA PRO A 57 4.02 8.72 10.74
C PRO A 57 3.35 7.38 11.07
N GLY A 58 3.01 6.60 10.02
CA GLY A 58 2.56 5.22 10.12
C GLY A 58 1.05 5.02 9.98
N HIS A 59 0.68 4.20 9.00
CA HIS A 59 -0.70 3.84 8.67
C HIS A 59 -0.87 2.37 8.27
N GLU A 60 0.20 1.61 8.23
CA GLU A 60 0.21 0.18 7.97
C GLU A 60 0.31 -0.57 9.30
N ILE A 61 -0.83 -0.89 9.91
CA ILE A 61 -0.95 -1.11 11.36
C ILE A 61 -1.23 -2.58 11.68
N SER A 62 -0.45 -3.10 12.63
CA SER A 62 -0.73 -4.32 13.35
C SER A 62 -0.83 -4.04 14.85
N GLY A 63 -1.88 -4.50 15.51
CA GLY A 63 -2.05 -4.28 16.94
C GLY A 63 -3.06 -5.20 17.60
N ARG A 64 -3.34 -4.90 18.86
CA ARG A 64 -4.36 -5.57 19.67
C ARG A 64 -5.24 -4.54 20.35
N ILE A 65 -6.52 -4.84 20.52
CA ILE A 65 -7.44 -4.00 21.30
C ILE A 65 -6.97 -3.95 22.75
N ALA A 66 -6.62 -2.76 23.24
CA ALA A 66 -6.19 -2.53 24.60
C ALA A 66 -7.36 -2.13 25.53
N ALA A 67 -8.27 -1.30 25.02
CA ALA A 67 -9.45 -0.85 25.74
C ALA A 67 -10.58 -0.44 24.78
N LEU A 68 -11.80 -0.57 25.27
CA LEU A 68 -13.00 -0.15 24.57
C LEU A 68 -13.57 1.08 25.27
N GLY A 69 -13.85 2.13 24.53
CA GLY A 69 -14.59 3.27 25.04
C GLY A 69 -16.09 2.95 25.23
N PRO A 70 -16.82 3.84 25.92
CA PRO A 70 -18.25 3.65 26.08
C PRO A 70 -18.98 3.44 24.76
N SER A 71 -20.04 2.64 24.74
CA SER A 71 -20.89 2.35 23.58
C SER A 71 -20.25 1.51 22.47
N VAL A 72 -19.02 1.04 22.62
CA VAL A 72 -18.41 0.08 21.67
C VAL A 72 -18.96 -1.32 21.94
N THR A 73 -19.45 -1.97 20.89
CA THR A 73 -19.99 -3.34 20.93
C THR A 73 -19.37 -4.18 19.81
N GLY A 74 -19.40 -5.51 19.95
CA GLY A 74 -18.95 -6.44 18.90
C GLY A 74 -17.43 -6.55 18.75
N LEU A 75 -16.64 -5.95 19.65
CA LEU A 75 -15.19 -6.06 19.73
C LEU A 75 -14.77 -6.54 21.13
N THR A 76 -13.61 -7.20 21.23
CA THR A 76 -13.11 -7.79 22.48
C THR A 76 -11.69 -7.32 22.76
N VAL A 77 -11.39 -6.94 24.02
CA VAL A 77 -10.04 -6.60 24.47
C VAL A 77 -9.11 -7.81 24.27
N GLY A 78 -7.90 -7.55 23.76
CA GLY A 78 -6.91 -8.57 23.41
C GLY A 78 -7.03 -9.10 21.98
N GLU A 79 -8.11 -8.80 21.27
CA GLU A 79 -8.31 -9.21 19.87
C GLU A 79 -7.26 -8.58 18.95
N SER A 80 -6.65 -9.40 18.08
CA SER A 80 -5.70 -8.92 17.07
C SER A 80 -6.43 -8.16 15.99
N VAL A 81 -5.91 -7.00 15.60
CA VAL A 81 -6.55 -6.08 14.67
C VAL A 81 -5.57 -5.43 13.70
N THR A 82 -6.10 -5.04 12.54
CA THR A 82 -5.54 -3.94 11.74
C THR A 82 -6.52 -2.76 11.75
N VAL A 83 -6.08 -1.61 11.29
CA VAL A 83 -6.87 -0.37 11.29
C VAL A 83 -7.04 0.13 9.85
N LEU A 84 -8.25 0.49 9.49
CA LEU A 84 -8.52 1.23 8.24
C LEU A 84 -8.12 2.70 8.44
N PRO A 85 -6.97 3.15 7.88
CA PRO A 85 -6.33 4.41 8.28
C PRO A 85 -6.93 5.64 7.64
N TYR A 86 -8.03 5.51 6.90
CA TYR A 86 -8.66 6.56 6.11
C TYR A 86 -9.87 7.15 6.81
N PHE A 87 -9.89 8.49 6.97
CA PHE A 87 -10.98 9.22 7.60
C PHE A 87 -11.70 10.07 6.56
N ASN A 88 -12.82 9.58 6.10
CA ASN A 88 -13.64 10.23 5.08
C ASN A 88 -14.70 11.16 5.69
N CYS A 89 -15.16 12.17 4.94
CA CYS A 89 -16.10 13.19 5.45
C CYS A 89 -17.58 12.74 5.45
N GLY A 90 -17.91 11.61 4.87
CA GLY A 90 -19.30 11.08 4.77
C GLY A 90 -20.24 11.82 3.81
N LYS A 91 -19.93 13.05 3.39
CA LYS A 91 -20.89 13.95 2.68
C LYS A 91 -20.49 14.43 1.29
N CYS A 92 -19.24 14.24 0.85
CA CYS A 92 -18.83 14.60 -0.52
C CYS A 92 -19.39 13.63 -1.57
N ASN A 93 -19.27 13.97 -2.84
CA ASN A 93 -19.81 13.13 -3.92
C ASN A 93 -19.32 11.67 -3.86
N ALA A 94 -18.01 11.47 -3.68
CA ALA A 94 -17.42 10.13 -3.58
C ALA A 94 -18.03 9.34 -2.40
N CYS A 95 -18.19 9.97 -1.23
CA CYS A 95 -18.82 9.31 -0.06
C CYS A 95 -20.28 8.93 -0.35
N ARG A 96 -21.05 9.81 -0.98
CA ARG A 96 -22.46 9.50 -1.35
C ARG A 96 -22.58 8.39 -2.38
N MET A 97 -21.55 8.24 -3.24
CA MET A 97 -21.47 7.13 -4.20
C MET A 97 -20.95 5.81 -3.58
N GLY A 98 -20.80 5.74 -2.25
CA GLY A 98 -20.27 4.54 -1.58
C GLY A 98 -18.76 4.30 -1.83
N ARG A 99 -18.00 5.35 -2.20
CA ARG A 99 -16.56 5.28 -2.46
C ARG A 99 -15.77 6.18 -1.51
N PRO A 100 -15.75 5.85 -0.19
CA PRO A 100 -15.13 6.69 0.82
C PRO A 100 -13.61 6.83 0.66
N ASN A 101 -12.93 5.86 0.06
CA ASN A 101 -11.50 5.89 -0.29
C ASN A 101 -11.16 7.07 -1.22
N ALA A 102 -12.07 7.47 -2.10
CA ALA A 102 -11.91 8.60 -3.01
C ALA A 102 -12.44 9.93 -2.43
N CYS A 103 -12.69 10.01 -1.12
CA CYS A 103 -13.19 11.20 -0.46
C CYS A 103 -12.30 12.41 -0.74
N LYS A 104 -12.94 13.55 -1.14
CA LYS A 104 -12.23 14.81 -1.39
C LYS A 104 -11.52 15.34 -0.14
N HIS A 105 -12.08 15.08 1.05
CA HIS A 105 -11.57 15.53 2.33
C HIS A 105 -11.00 14.38 3.18
N ASN A 106 -10.48 13.35 2.50
CA ASN A 106 -9.87 12.23 3.21
C ASN A 106 -8.67 12.70 4.03
N GLN A 107 -8.57 12.18 5.26
CA GLN A 107 -7.41 12.34 6.12
C GLN A 107 -6.85 10.94 6.41
N THR A 108 -5.60 10.74 6.07
CA THR A 108 -4.90 9.46 6.33
C THR A 108 -4.04 9.59 7.60
N MET A 109 -4.06 8.58 8.45
CA MET A 109 -3.13 8.48 9.60
C MET A 109 -1.68 8.58 9.11
N GLY A 110 -0.83 9.23 9.88
CA GLY A 110 0.57 9.45 9.53
C GLY A 110 0.82 10.50 8.44
N VAL A 111 -0.24 11.08 7.85
CA VAL A 111 -0.13 12.13 6.82
C VAL A 111 -0.86 13.39 7.28
N GLN A 112 -2.18 13.44 7.21
CA GLN A 112 -2.96 14.61 7.66
C GLN A 112 -3.35 14.51 9.15
N ARG A 113 -3.24 13.33 9.74
CA ARG A 113 -3.48 13.07 11.17
C ARG A 113 -2.26 12.35 11.73
N GLU A 114 -2.14 12.32 13.09
CA GLU A 114 -1.09 11.52 13.73
C GLU A 114 -1.25 10.05 13.37
N GLY A 115 -0.12 9.39 13.16
CA GLY A 115 -0.03 7.99 12.78
C GLY A 115 0.20 7.04 13.96
N ALA A 116 0.60 5.83 13.62
CA ALA A 116 0.68 4.72 14.58
C ALA A 116 2.12 4.37 15.01
N MET A 117 3.13 5.19 14.69
CA MET A 117 4.50 5.01 15.21
C MET A 117 4.60 5.43 16.68
N THR A 118 3.73 4.85 17.52
CA THR A 118 3.57 5.09 18.96
C THR A 118 2.96 3.83 19.59
N PRO A 119 3.23 3.52 20.89
CA PRO A 119 2.74 2.30 21.51
C PRO A 119 1.22 2.13 21.52
N THR A 120 0.46 3.22 21.53
CA THR A 120 -1.00 3.15 21.58
C THR A 120 -1.62 4.26 20.70
N VAL A 121 -2.64 3.88 19.93
CA VAL A 121 -3.49 4.83 19.21
C VAL A 121 -4.95 4.65 19.62
N VAL A 122 -5.73 5.71 19.47
CA VAL A 122 -7.20 5.67 19.64
C VAL A 122 -7.85 5.99 18.29
N VAL A 123 -8.78 5.12 17.89
CA VAL A 123 -9.50 5.27 16.61
C VAL A 123 -10.99 4.93 16.81
N PRO A 124 -11.90 5.45 15.98
CA PRO A 124 -13.30 5.03 15.98
C PRO A 124 -13.42 3.52 15.77
N ALA A 125 -14.34 2.87 16.48
CA ALA A 125 -14.56 1.42 16.41
C ALA A 125 -14.83 0.93 14.97
N GLU A 126 -15.47 1.75 14.14
CA GLU A 126 -15.71 1.46 12.71
C GLU A 126 -14.43 1.31 11.88
N LYS A 127 -13.28 1.81 12.36
CA LYS A 127 -11.98 1.68 11.68
C LYS A 127 -11.25 0.39 12.06
N ILE A 128 -11.70 -0.31 13.08
CA ILE A 128 -11.11 -1.57 13.52
C ILE A 128 -11.53 -2.70 12.57
N ILE A 129 -10.56 -3.52 12.19
CA ILE A 129 -10.78 -4.77 11.44
C ILE A 129 -10.15 -5.89 12.25
N PRO A 130 -10.96 -6.72 12.93
CA PRO A 130 -10.47 -7.90 13.65
C PRO A 130 -9.84 -8.90 12.68
N VAL A 131 -8.70 -9.47 13.09
CA VAL A 131 -7.96 -10.43 12.29
C VAL A 131 -7.53 -11.61 13.16
N SER A 132 -7.88 -12.81 12.75
CA SER A 132 -7.39 -14.06 13.34
C SER A 132 -6.65 -14.89 12.31
N GLY A 133 -5.71 -15.73 12.73
CA GLY A 133 -5.04 -16.68 11.84
C GLY A 133 -4.02 -16.07 10.87
N VAL A 134 -3.57 -14.84 11.13
CA VAL A 134 -2.45 -14.17 10.43
C VAL A 134 -1.41 -13.78 11.48
N ALA A 135 -0.14 -13.97 11.18
CA ALA A 135 0.94 -13.60 12.10
C ALA A 135 0.95 -12.09 12.38
N ALA A 136 1.22 -11.69 13.64
CA ALA A 136 1.14 -10.30 14.06
C ALA A 136 1.98 -9.37 13.17
N ARG A 137 3.20 -9.77 12.81
CA ARG A 137 4.07 -9.02 11.90
C ARG A 137 3.40 -8.77 10.55
N ASP A 138 2.72 -9.78 10.01
CA ASP A 138 2.17 -9.77 8.66
C ASP A 138 0.86 -8.97 8.57
N LEU A 139 0.22 -8.65 9.72
CA LEU A 139 -0.93 -7.73 9.73
C LEU A 139 -0.56 -6.34 9.21
N ALA A 140 0.69 -5.90 9.37
CA ALA A 140 1.17 -4.63 8.82
C ALA A 140 1.22 -4.61 7.28
N LEU A 141 1.11 -5.76 6.62
CA LEU A 141 1.03 -5.85 5.16
C LEU A 141 -0.40 -5.65 4.61
N ILE A 142 -1.42 -5.73 5.47
CA ILE A 142 -2.82 -5.75 5.00
C ILE A 142 -3.16 -4.45 4.26
N GLU A 143 -2.82 -3.30 4.84
CA GLU A 143 -3.10 -2.01 4.21
C GLU A 143 -2.43 -1.85 2.85
N PRO A 144 -1.08 -1.98 2.71
CA PRO A 144 -0.43 -1.75 1.43
C PRO A 144 -0.82 -2.78 0.36
N LEU A 145 -1.03 -4.05 0.73
CA LEU A 145 -1.53 -5.05 -0.21
C LEU A 145 -2.97 -4.76 -0.64
N ALA A 146 -3.81 -4.23 0.26
CA ALA A 146 -5.19 -3.85 -0.06
C ALA A 146 -5.26 -2.73 -1.11
N VAL A 147 -4.28 -1.84 -1.17
CA VAL A 147 -4.18 -0.83 -2.25
C VAL A 147 -3.99 -1.51 -3.61
N GLY A 148 -3.14 -2.54 -3.69
CA GLY A 148 -2.94 -3.34 -4.90
C GLY A 148 -4.20 -4.13 -5.29
N PHE A 149 -4.87 -4.79 -4.34
CA PHE A 149 -6.14 -5.49 -4.56
C PHE A 149 -7.24 -4.53 -5.06
N HIS A 150 -7.29 -3.33 -4.49
CA HIS A 150 -8.18 -2.27 -4.96
C HIS A 150 -7.92 -1.91 -6.43
N ALA A 151 -6.65 -1.77 -6.82
CA ALA A 151 -6.27 -1.47 -8.20
C ALA A 151 -6.74 -2.57 -9.17
N VAL A 152 -6.56 -3.84 -8.81
CA VAL A 152 -7.05 -5.00 -9.57
C VAL A 152 -8.57 -4.97 -9.71
N ARG A 153 -9.29 -4.65 -8.64
CA ARG A 153 -10.75 -4.49 -8.68
C ARG A 153 -11.15 -3.28 -9.54
N ARG A 154 -10.40 -2.19 -9.48
CA ARG A 154 -10.60 -1.01 -10.34
C ARG A 154 -10.37 -1.33 -11.82
N ALA A 155 -9.42 -2.21 -12.11
CA ALA A 155 -9.19 -2.69 -13.47
C ALA A 155 -10.37 -3.49 -14.02
N GLY A 156 -11.21 -4.09 -13.15
CA GLY A 156 -12.21 -5.06 -13.58
C GLY A 156 -11.56 -6.28 -14.22
N LEU A 157 -10.43 -6.73 -13.65
CA LEU A 157 -9.64 -7.83 -14.19
C LEU A 157 -10.43 -9.13 -14.16
N GLU A 158 -10.44 -9.85 -15.28
CA GLU A 158 -11.14 -11.12 -15.48
C GLU A 158 -10.17 -12.29 -15.55
N THR A 159 -10.70 -13.50 -15.32
CA THR A 159 -9.90 -14.73 -15.41
C THR A 159 -9.36 -14.95 -16.82
N GLY A 160 -8.08 -15.29 -16.92
CA GLY A 160 -7.41 -15.56 -18.21
C GLY A 160 -6.83 -14.31 -18.89
N GLU A 161 -7.16 -13.10 -18.42
CA GLU A 161 -6.55 -11.87 -18.94
C GLU A 161 -5.05 -11.79 -18.59
N THR A 162 -4.29 -11.12 -19.43
CA THR A 162 -2.89 -10.77 -19.14
C THR A 162 -2.83 -9.34 -18.59
N VAL A 163 -2.14 -9.20 -17.46
CA VAL A 163 -1.87 -7.90 -16.82
C VAL A 163 -0.37 -7.64 -16.73
N VAL A 164 0.06 -6.48 -17.19
CA VAL A 164 1.41 -5.96 -16.95
C VAL A 164 1.37 -5.08 -15.71
N VAL A 165 2.24 -5.36 -14.76
CA VAL A 165 2.40 -4.58 -13.52
C VAL A 165 3.72 -3.82 -13.60
N LEU A 166 3.66 -2.51 -13.71
CA LEU A 166 4.84 -1.63 -13.71
C LEU A 166 5.16 -1.25 -12.26
N GLY A 167 6.27 -1.75 -11.76
CA GLY A 167 6.74 -1.60 -10.38
C GLY A 167 6.38 -2.78 -9.47
N CYS A 168 7.40 -3.36 -8.84
CA CYS A 168 7.30 -4.47 -7.88
C CYS A 168 7.62 -4.03 -6.44
N GLY A 169 7.31 -2.76 -6.08
CA GLY A 169 7.17 -2.36 -4.68
C GLY A 169 5.97 -3.06 -4.02
N VAL A 170 5.78 -2.87 -2.72
CA VAL A 170 4.71 -3.55 -1.97
C VAL A 170 3.32 -3.39 -2.61
N ILE A 171 3.03 -2.24 -3.23
CA ILE A 171 1.76 -2.00 -3.95
C ILE A 171 1.68 -2.89 -5.20
N GLY A 172 2.72 -2.90 -6.03
CA GLY A 172 2.77 -3.76 -7.23
C GLY A 172 2.75 -5.26 -6.90
N LEU A 173 3.36 -5.66 -5.78
CA LEU A 173 3.23 -7.03 -5.27
C LEU A 173 1.79 -7.34 -4.82
N GLY A 174 1.10 -6.37 -4.20
CA GLY A 174 -0.34 -6.47 -3.92
C GLY A 174 -1.17 -6.61 -5.20
N VAL A 175 -0.83 -5.87 -6.27
CA VAL A 175 -1.45 -6.06 -7.59
C VAL A 175 -1.19 -7.47 -8.12
N THR A 176 0.05 -7.94 -8.05
CA THR A 176 0.44 -9.29 -8.48
C THR A 176 -0.39 -10.36 -7.76
N LEU A 177 -0.43 -10.33 -6.43
CA LEU A 177 -1.23 -11.27 -5.62
C LEU A 177 -2.72 -11.22 -5.97
N GLY A 178 -3.29 -10.00 -6.06
CA GLY A 178 -4.69 -9.81 -6.38
C GLY A 178 -5.05 -10.28 -7.79
N ALA A 179 -4.15 -10.11 -8.77
CA ALA A 179 -4.33 -10.56 -10.14
C ALA A 179 -4.21 -12.08 -10.28
N VAL A 180 -3.17 -12.68 -9.66
CA VAL A 180 -2.99 -14.15 -9.62
C VAL A 180 -4.20 -14.81 -8.97
N ARG A 181 -4.69 -14.27 -7.85
CA ARG A 181 -5.91 -14.78 -7.18
C ARG A 181 -7.14 -14.77 -8.09
N ARG A 182 -7.22 -13.86 -9.06
CA ARG A 182 -8.31 -13.79 -10.06
C ARG A 182 -8.08 -14.66 -11.29
N GLY A 183 -6.98 -15.42 -11.32
CA GLY A 183 -6.62 -16.29 -12.44
C GLY A 183 -6.09 -15.54 -13.66
N ALA A 184 -5.56 -14.33 -13.48
CA ALA A 184 -4.90 -13.59 -14.54
C ALA A 184 -3.43 -14.01 -14.69
N ARG A 185 -2.89 -13.88 -15.91
CA ARG A 185 -1.47 -14.02 -16.20
C ARG A 185 -0.76 -12.70 -15.90
N VAL A 186 0.16 -12.70 -14.94
CA VAL A 186 0.89 -11.50 -14.52
C VAL A 186 2.27 -11.44 -15.17
N ILE A 187 2.58 -10.31 -15.81
CA ILE A 187 3.92 -9.91 -16.27
C ILE A 187 4.37 -8.76 -15.35
N ALA A 188 5.34 -9.00 -14.48
CA ALA A 188 5.83 -8.02 -13.53
C ALA A 188 7.10 -7.32 -14.05
N VAL A 189 7.17 -6.00 -13.95
CA VAL A 189 8.27 -5.17 -14.48
C VAL A 189 8.85 -4.33 -13.36
N ASP A 190 10.16 -4.38 -13.16
CA ASP A 190 10.90 -3.51 -12.21
C ASP A 190 12.36 -3.35 -12.67
N LEU A 191 13.07 -2.40 -12.07
CA LEU A 191 14.52 -2.20 -12.26
C LEU A 191 15.36 -3.08 -11.34
N ALA A 192 14.79 -3.55 -10.22
CA ALA A 192 15.48 -4.27 -9.16
C ALA A 192 15.24 -5.78 -9.26
N ALA A 193 16.27 -6.54 -9.60
CA ALA A 193 16.19 -8.01 -9.72
C ALA A 193 15.66 -8.69 -8.46
N GLY A 194 16.00 -8.17 -7.25
CA GLY A 194 15.48 -8.69 -5.99
C GLY A 194 13.96 -8.55 -5.87
N LYS A 195 13.38 -7.43 -6.33
CA LYS A 195 11.93 -7.22 -6.33
C LYS A 195 11.22 -8.12 -7.35
N LEU A 196 11.84 -8.34 -8.51
CA LEU A 196 11.34 -9.27 -9.52
C LEU A 196 11.33 -10.71 -9.01
N ALA A 197 12.34 -11.13 -8.25
CA ALA A 197 12.37 -12.43 -7.60
C ALA A 197 11.20 -12.61 -6.63
N VAL A 198 10.87 -11.58 -5.84
CA VAL A 198 9.69 -11.59 -4.97
C VAL A 198 8.40 -11.68 -5.78
N ALA A 199 8.25 -10.88 -6.84
CA ALA A 199 7.06 -10.95 -7.71
C ALA A 199 6.86 -12.35 -8.30
N ARG A 200 7.93 -13.01 -8.72
CA ARG A 200 7.91 -14.40 -9.21
C ARG A 200 7.48 -15.37 -8.11
N ALA A 201 8.03 -15.25 -6.90
CA ALA A 201 7.66 -16.08 -5.76
C ALA A 201 6.17 -15.93 -5.39
N LEU A 202 5.60 -14.74 -5.62
CA LEU A 202 4.19 -14.43 -5.40
C LEU A 202 3.28 -14.79 -6.60
N GLY A 203 3.80 -15.47 -7.62
CA GLY A 203 3.02 -16.04 -8.70
C GLY A 203 2.99 -15.24 -10.01
N ALA A 204 3.86 -14.23 -10.19
CA ALA A 204 4.04 -13.62 -11.51
C ALA A 204 4.53 -14.70 -12.51
N ALA A 205 3.82 -14.83 -13.63
CA ALA A 205 4.16 -15.80 -14.68
C ALA A 205 5.48 -15.44 -15.36
N GLU A 206 5.68 -14.12 -15.58
CA GLU A 206 6.87 -13.57 -16.20
C GLU A 206 7.37 -12.35 -15.42
N THR A 207 8.68 -12.10 -15.51
CA THR A 207 9.31 -10.91 -14.94
C THR A 207 10.23 -10.27 -15.97
N ILE A 208 10.20 -8.93 -16.06
CA ILE A 208 11.03 -8.15 -16.99
C ILE A 208 11.90 -7.19 -16.16
N ASP A 209 13.22 -7.31 -16.32
CA ASP A 209 14.19 -6.36 -15.78
C ASP A 209 14.31 -5.16 -16.73
N ALA A 210 13.68 -4.06 -16.36
CA ALA A 210 13.67 -2.83 -17.15
C ALA A 210 15.02 -2.09 -17.16
N SER A 211 16.00 -2.53 -16.37
CA SER A 211 17.35 -1.97 -16.39
C SER A 211 18.20 -2.51 -17.54
N THR A 212 17.84 -3.69 -18.07
CA THR A 212 18.63 -4.41 -19.08
C THR A 212 17.82 -4.77 -20.33
N THR A 213 16.49 -4.63 -20.30
CA THR A 213 15.59 -5.12 -21.34
C THR A 213 14.70 -3.99 -21.86
N ASP A 214 14.49 -3.95 -23.16
CA ASP A 214 13.42 -3.14 -23.76
C ASP A 214 12.06 -3.72 -23.35
N VAL A 215 11.40 -3.04 -22.44
CA VAL A 215 10.12 -3.49 -21.86
C VAL A 215 9.04 -3.62 -22.94
N ALA A 216 8.97 -2.69 -23.91
CA ALA A 216 7.94 -2.71 -24.93
C ALA A 216 8.14 -3.90 -25.90
N ALA A 217 9.37 -4.14 -26.31
CA ALA A 217 9.70 -5.29 -27.17
C ALA A 217 9.40 -6.62 -26.46
N GLU A 218 9.76 -6.73 -25.17
CA GLU A 218 9.57 -7.96 -24.44
C GLU A 218 8.09 -8.23 -24.09
N VAL A 219 7.34 -7.21 -23.70
CA VAL A 219 5.88 -7.34 -23.52
C VAL A 219 5.21 -7.79 -24.82
N ARG A 220 5.57 -7.20 -25.96
CA ARG A 220 5.06 -7.62 -27.26
C ARG A 220 5.40 -9.08 -27.57
N ARG A 221 6.63 -9.49 -27.31
CA ARG A 221 7.04 -10.91 -27.47
C ARG A 221 6.21 -11.85 -26.62
N LEU A 222 5.87 -11.46 -25.39
CA LEU A 222 5.10 -12.28 -24.44
C LEU A 222 3.60 -12.29 -24.69
N THR A 223 3.05 -11.25 -25.32
CA THR A 223 1.59 -11.08 -25.52
C THR A 223 1.18 -11.15 -27.00
N GLY A 224 2.14 -11.31 -27.92
CA GLY A 224 1.89 -11.12 -29.32
C GLY A 224 1.62 -9.64 -29.67
N ASP A 225 1.18 -9.36 -30.88
CA ASP A 225 0.92 -7.98 -31.31
C ASP A 225 -0.34 -7.36 -30.67
N ASP A 226 -1.20 -8.17 -30.05
CA ASP A 226 -2.42 -7.69 -29.38
C ASP A 226 -2.14 -6.89 -28.10
N GLY A 227 -1.01 -7.15 -27.43
CA GLY A 227 -0.66 -6.54 -26.15
C GLY A 227 -1.48 -7.09 -24.95
N PRO A 228 -1.19 -6.61 -23.73
CA PRO A 228 -1.93 -7.02 -22.54
C PRO A 228 -3.29 -6.33 -22.45
N GLN A 229 -4.30 -7.03 -21.90
CA GLN A 229 -5.63 -6.45 -21.67
C GLN A 229 -5.62 -5.38 -20.58
N VAL A 230 -4.68 -5.49 -19.63
CA VAL A 230 -4.57 -4.56 -18.51
C VAL A 230 -3.11 -4.15 -18.27
N VAL A 231 -2.88 -2.87 -18.00
CA VAL A 231 -1.61 -2.38 -17.45
C VAL A 231 -1.90 -1.63 -16.16
N ILE A 232 -1.21 -1.99 -15.07
CA ILE A 232 -1.33 -1.31 -13.78
C ILE A 232 0.01 -0.64 -13.44
N GLU A 233 -0.01 0.68 -13.32
CA GLU A 233 1.16 1.50 -13.02
C GLU A 233 1.22 1.75 -11.50
N ALA A 234 2.29 1.27 -10.85
CA ALA A 234 2.51 1.35 -9.40
C ALA A 234 3.89 1.92 -9.02
N VAL A 235 4.53 2.68 -9.90
CA VAL A 235 5.83 3.35 -9.66
C VAL A 235 5.65 4.83 -9.37
N GLY A 236 4.85 5.53 -10.17
CA GLY A 236 4.67 6.98 -10.09
C GLY A 236 5.74 7.78 -10.84
N ALA A 237 6.42 7.20 -11.83
CA ALA A 237 7.41 7.87 -12.67
C ALA A 237 6.82 8.27 -14.02
N ASP A 238 7.27 9.41 -14.57
CA ASP A 238 6.81 9.92 -15.86
C ASP A 238 6.95 8.87 -16.98
N VAL A 239 8.06 8.14 -17.00
CA VAL A 239 8.32 7.09 -18.00
C VAL A 239 7.32 5.94 -17.89
N THR A 240 6.99 5.47 -16.69
CA THR A 240 6.06 4.34 -16.50
C THR A 240 4.60 4.73 -16.77
N PHE A 241 4.23 5.98 -16.53
CA PHE A 241 2.92 6.51 -16.94
C PHE A 241 2.74 6.46 -18.46
N ARG A 242 3.77 6.86 -19.23
CA ARG A 242 3.73 6.77 -20.70
C ARG A 242 3.77 5.33 -21.19
N GLN A 243 4.65 4.52 -20.62
CA GLN A 243 4.74 3.10 -20.95
C GLN A 243 3.41 2.38 -20.75
N ALA A 244 2.65 2.71 -19.71
CA ALA A 244 1.35 2.09 -19.47
C ALA A 244 0.37 2.31 -20.64
N ILE A 245 0.37 3.51 -21.23
CA ILE A 245 -0.44 3.84 -22.42
C ILE A 245 0.10 3.13 -23.66
N GLU A 246 1.41 3.02 -23.78
CA GLU A 246 2.08 2.37 -24.92
C GLU A 246 1.85 0.85 -24.93
N LEU A 247 1.97 0.21 -23.78
CA LEU A 247 1.95 -1.25 -23.65
C LEU A 247 0.56 -1.85 -23.76
N VAL A 248 -0.48 -1.16 -23.28
CA VAL A 248 -1.83 -1.71 -23.26
C VAL A 248 -2.33 -2.00 -24.68
N GLY A 249 -2.97 -3.15 -24.85
CA GLY A 249 -3.61 -3.54 -26.11
C GLY A 249 -4.84 -2.71 -26.45
N SER A 250 -5.38 -2.91 -27.66
CA SER A 250 -6.65 -2.28 -28.07
C SER A 250 -7.79 -2.75 -27.19
N CYS A 251 -8.74 -1.85 -26.89
CA CYS A 251 -9.84 -2.04 -25.96
C CYS A 251 -9.38 -2.40 -24.52
N GLY A 252 -8.10 -2.17 -24.22
CA GLY A 252 -7.52 -2.50 -22.92
C GLY A 252 -7.74 -1.40 -21.87
N ARG A 253 -7.28 -1.66 -20.66
CA ARG A 253 -7.48 -0.79 -19.49
C ARG A 253 -6.15 -0.46 -18.84
N VAL A 254 -5.89 0.82 -18.61
CA VAL A 254 -4.77 1.31 -17.82
C VAL A 254 -5.29 1.75 -16.45
N VAL A 255 -4.64 1.30 -15.38
CA VAL A 255 -4.95 1.74 -14.02
C VAL A 255 -3.72 2.43 -13.41
N TYR A 256 -3.88 3.69 -13.03
CA TYR A 256 -2.85 4.45 -12.33
C TYR A 256 -3.07 4.37 -10.82
N VAL A 257 -2.07 3.84 -10.12
CA VAL A 257 -1.96 3.82 -8.65
C VAL A 257 -0.83 4.72 -8.22
N GLY A 258 0.25 4.76 -9.00
CA GLY A 258 1.39 5.63 -8.78
C GLY A 258 1.01 7.11 -8.84
N TYR A 259 1.85 7.96 -8.25
CA TYR A 259 1.64 9.39 -8.12
C TYR A 259 2.81 10.15 -8.75
N ALA A 260 2.58 10.74 -9.93
CA ALA A 260 3.58 11.56 -10.60
C ALA A 260 3.78 12.90 -9.87
N LYS A 261 5.04 13.32 -9.71
CA LYS A 261 5.39 14.58 -9.05
C LYS A 261 5.26 15.80 -9.97
N ALA A 262 5.18 15.59 -11.28
CA ALA A 262 5.04 16.62 -12.31
C ALA A 262 3.99 16.19 -13.34
N PRO A 263 3.45 17.14 -14.14
CA PRO A 263 2.56 16.81 -15.25
C PRO A 263 3.20 15.82 -16.23
N VAL A 264 2.41 14.84 -16.70
CA VAL A 264 2.83 13.85 -17.71
C VAL A 264 2.17 14.19 -19.03
N THR A 265 2.95 14.21 -20.11
CA THR A 265 2.46 14.50 -21.47
C THR A 265 2.21 13.20 -22.23
N TYR A 266 1.08 13.10 -22.90
CA TYR A 266 0.66 11.95 -23.70
C TYR A 266 0.37 12.34 -25.15
N ASP A 267 0.64 11.42 -26.09
CA ASP A 267 0.04 11.49 -27.42
C ASP A 267 -1.41 10.96 -27.35
N THR A 268 -2.35 11.89 -27.41
CA THR A 268 -3.79 11.58 -27.27
C THR A 268 -4.36 10.71 -28.39
N LYS A 269 -3.67 10.58 -29.55
CA LYS A 269 -4.07 9.66 -30.62
C LYS A 269 -4.15 8.22 -30.13
N GLN A 270 -3.29 7.82 -29.19
CA GLN A 270 -3.29 6.46 -28.65
C GLN A 270 -4.60 6.10 -27.96
N PHE A 271 -5.22 7.05 -27.27
CA PHE A 271 -6.52 6.81 -26.60
C PHE A 271 -7.61 6.50 -27.64
N LEU A 272 -7.63 7.26 -28.75
CA LEU A 272 -8.59 7.05 -29.82
C LEU A 272 -8.31 5.75 -30.59
N LEU A 273 -7.06 5.54 -31.02
CA LEU A 273 -6.70 4.41 -31.86
C LEU A 273 -6.85 3.06 -31.16
N LYS A 274 -6.61 3.02 -29.87
CA LYS A 274 -6.75 1.80 -29.06
C LYS A 274 -8.13 1.65 -28.42
N GLU A 275 -8.99 2.68 -28.48
CA GLU A 275 -10.28 2.70 -27.76
C GLU A 275 -10.13 2.24 -26.30
N MET A 276 -9.03 2.70 -25.66
CA MET A 276 -8.63 2.25 -24.31
C MET A 276 -9.36 3.02 -23.22
N GLU A 277 -9.42 2.41 -22.03
CA GLU A 277 -9.86 3.07 -20.82
C GLU A 277 -8.67 3.43 -19.91
N VAL A 278 -8.71 4.64 -19.32
CA VAL A 278 -7.76 5.05 -18.29
C VAL A 278 -8.51 5.27 -16.97
N ARG A 279 -8.08 4.58 -15.92
CA ARG A 279 -8.74 4.57 -14.61
C ARG A 279 -7.76 4.97 -13.51
N GLY A 280 -8.21 5.78 -12.55
CA GLY A 280 -7.46 6.04 -11.32
C GLY A 280 -7.82 5.03 -10.24
N SER A 281 -6.85 4.64 -9.41
CA SER A 281 -7.02 3.88 -8.19
C SER A 281 -6.46 4.67 -7.01
N ARG A 282 -7.20 4.81 -5.92
CA ARG A 282 -6.78 5.57 -4.74
C ARG A 282 -7.11 4.82 -3.46
N GLY A 283 -6.07 4.59 -2.62
CA GLY A 283 -6.25 3.90 -1.35
C GLY A 283 -6.94 2.56 -1.52
N SER A 284 -7.73 2.16 -0.54
CA SER A 284 -8.49 0.92 -0.55
C SER A 284 -9.77 1.04 0.28
N GLU A 285 -10.64 0.06 0.19
CA GLU A 285 -11.89 -0.04 0.94
C GLU A 285 -11.82 -1.24 1.91
N ARG A 286 -12.71 -1.29 2.90
CA ARG A 286 -12.77 -2.41 3.86
C ARG A 286 -12.76 -3.78 3.19
N ARG A 287 -13.51 -3.96 2.12
CA ARG A 287 -13.55 -5.24 1.37
C ARG A 287 -12.21 -5.65 0.79
N ASP A 288 -11.36 -4.69 0.40
CA ASP A 288 -10.02 -4.99 -0.12
C ASP A 288 -9.12 -5.51 1.02
N PHE A 289 -9.27 -4.97 2.25
CA PHE A 289 -8.63 -5.50 3.46
C PHE A 289 -9.08 -6.93 3.75
N GLU A 290 -10.39 -7.19 3.69
CA GLU A 290 -10.98 -8.51 3.94
C GLU A 290 -10.49 -9.55 2.92
N GLU A 291 -10.37 -9.18 1.64
CA GLU A 291 -9.79 -10.03 0.60
C GLU A 291 -8.31 -10.35 0.87
N VAL A 292 -7.50 -9.36 1.31
CA VAL A 292 -6.10 -9.55 1.69
C VAL A 292 -5.99 -10.45 2.93
N ILE A 293 -6.80 -10.23 3.95
CA ILE A 293 -6.82 -11.07 5.15
C ILE A 293 -7.10 -12.53 4.78
N ALA A 294 -8.11 -12.77 3.93
CA ALA A 294 -8.42 -14.11 3.46
C ALA A 294 -7.26 -14.73 2.65
N HIS A 295 -6.54 -13.91 1.88
CA HIS A 295 -5.36 -14.36 1.13
C HIS A 295 -4.20 -14.71 2.07
N LEU A 296 -3.85 -13.85 3.02
CA LEU A 296 -2.76 -14.10 3.98
C LEU A 296 -3.02 -15.31 4.87
N LYS A 297 -4.27 -15.59 5.22
CA LYS A 297 -4.64 -16.82 5.94
C LYS A 297 -4.38 -18.08 5.12
N ALA A 298 -4.64 -18.03 3.82
CA ALA A 298 -4.42 -19.16 2.91
C ALA A 298 -2.94 -19.32 2.51
N HIS A 299 -2.16 -18.23 2.58
CA HIS A 299 -0.76 -18.16 2.15
C HIS A 299 0.09 -17.48 3.23
N PRO A 300 0.42 -18.19 4.33
CA PRO A 300 1.13 -17.61 5.47
C PRO A 300 2.61 -17.28 5.21
N ASP A 301 3.14 -17.70 4.07
CA ASP A 301 4.50 -17.44 3.60
C ASP A 301 4.69 -16.08 2.93
N VAL A 302 3.60 -15.39 2.53
CA VAL A 302 3.65 -14.08 1.86
C VAL A 302 4.49 -13.07 2.64
N GLY A 303 4.32 -13.01 3.97
CA GLY A 303 5.09 -12.10 4.82
C GLY A 303 6.60 -12.34 4.75
N ALA A 304 7.03 -13.59 4.64
CA ALA A 304 8.46 -13.94 4.53
C ALA A 304 9.08 -13.47 3.20
N HIS A 305 8.29 -13.39 2.14
CA HIS A 305 8.76 -12.88 0.84
C HIS A 305 8.74 -11.33 0.77
N VAL A 306 7.74 -10.68 1.38
CA VAL A 306 7.50 -9.24 1.22
C VAL A 306 8.28 -8.41 2.23
N ILE A 307 8.40 -8.86 3.49
CA ILE A 307 9.08 -8.10 4.55
C ILE A 307 10.59 -8.29 4.42
N SER A 308 11.27 -7.25 3.93
CA SER A 308 12.73 -7.25 3.78
C SER A 308 13.46 -7.06 5.11
N LYS A 309 12.87 -6.33 6.04
CA LYS A 309 13.50 -6.01 7.33
C LYS A 309 12.46 -5.73 8.41
N VAL A 310 12.71 -6.26 9.60
CA VAL A 310 12.04 -5.84 10.84
C VAL A 310 13.06 -5.15 11.71
N VAL A 311 12.72 -3.97 12.24
CA VAL A 311 13.60 -3.18 13.11
C VAL A 311 12.89 -2.86 14.42
N PRO A 312 13.60 -2.78 15.55
CA PRO A 312 13.03 -2.32 16.81
C PRO A 312 12.70 -0.82 16.75
N PHE A 313 11.85 -0.36 17.67
CA PHE A 313 11.38 1.01 17.76
C PHE A 313 12.52 2.05 17.75
N GLU A 314 13.59 1.78 18.47
CA GLU A 314 14.76 2.68 18.57
C GLU A 314 15.53 2.84 17.26
N GLU A 315 15.45 1.86 16.37
CA GLU A 315 16.12 1.86 15.08
C GLU A 315 15.25 2.41 13.93
N ALA A 316 14.04 2.86 14.21
CA ALA A 316 13.13 3.33 13.17
C ALA A 316 13.70 4.53 12.36
N GLY A 317 14.27 5.54 13.03
CA GLY A 317 14.91 6.67 12.36
C GLY A 317 16.09 6.24 11.46
N PRO A 318 17.09 5.50 11.97
CA PRO A 318 18.14 4.90 11.16
C PRO A 318 17.65 4.05 9.98
N ALA A 319 16.58 3.27 10.16
CA ALA A 319 16.01 2.45 9.10
C ALA A 319 15.38 3.31 7.98
N MET A 320 14.72 4.42 8.33
CA MET A 320 14.21 5.38 7.36
C MET A 320 15.35 6.02 6.56
N ALA A 321 16.42 6.45 7.22
CA ALA A 321 17.59 7.02 6.56
C ALA A 321 18.30 6.01 5.63
N ALA A 322 18.38 4.73 6.03
CA ALA A 322 18.92 3.67 5.19
C ALA A 322 18.04 3.42 3.95
N TRP A 323 16.72 3.47 4.11
CA TRP A 323 15.80 3.35 2.98
C TRP A 323 15.87 4.56 2.05
N ASP A 324 16.05 5.75 2.59
CA ASP A 324 16.26 6.97 1.80
C ASP A 324 17.51 6.88 0.91
N ALA A 325 18.59 6.32 1.45
CA ALA A 325 19.86 6.12 0.74
C ALA A 325 19.79 5.03 -0.34
N ASP A 326 19.00 3.97 -0.12
CA ASP A 326 18.80 2.86 -1.07
C ASP A 326 17.33 2.45 -1.17
N PRO A 327 16.51 3.21 -1.92
CA PRO A 327 15.08 2.89 -2.09
C PRO A 327 14.82 1.57 -2.85
N GLY A 328 15.81 1.09 -3.61
CA GLY A 328 15.74 -0.17 -4.36
C GLY A 328 15.98 -1.41 -3.50
N GLY A 329 16.76 -1.28 -2.43
CA GLY A 329 17.21 -2.39 -1.59
C GLY A 329 16.13 -3.01 -0.69
N PHE A 330 14.98 -2.36 -0.54
CA PHE A 330 13.92 -2.84 0.35
C PHE A 330 12.57 -2.91 -0.37
N VAL A 331 11.82 -3.97 -0.11
CA VAL A 331 10.40 -4.07 -0.49
C VAL A 331 9.53 -3.49 0.62
N LYS A 332 9.71 -3.99 1.86
CA LYS A 332 8.98 -3.53 3.04
C LYS A 332 9.87 -3.56 4.28
N ILE A 333 9.91 -2.43 5.00
CA ILE A 333 10.46 -2.32 6.34
C ILE A 333 9.30 -2.25 7.33
N VAL A 334 9.38 -3.02 8.39
CA VAL A 334 8.40 -3.06 9.48
C VAL A 334 9.08 -2.69 10.79
N VAL A 335 8.50 -1.76 11.53
CA VAL A 335 8.97 -1.36 12.86
C VAL A 335 8.20 -2.15 13.92
N ALA A 336 8.90 -2.83 14.82
CA ALA A 336 8.35 -3.48 15.99
C ALA A 336 8.25 -2.46 17.14
N LEU A 337 7.05 -2.26 17.69
CA LEU A 337 6.78 -1.33 18.77
C LEU A 337 6.68 -2.03 20.14
N GLU A 338 6.21 -3.27 20.17
CA GLU A 338 6.32 -4.12 21.35
C GLU A 338 7.73 -4.72 21.42
N ALA A 339 8.30 -4.77 22.63
CA ALA A 339 9.51 -5.58 22.83
C ALA A 339 9.16 -7.02 22.44
N THR A 340 9.74 -7.52 21.36
CA THR A 340 9.63 -8.95 21.01
C THR A 340 10.29 -9.71 22.13
N ASN A 341 9.50 -10.30 23.04
CA ASN A 341 9.99 -11.40 23.87
C ASN A 341 10.35 -12.51 22.88
N ALA A 342 11.65 -12.60 22.56
CA ALA A 342 12.27 -13.63 21.77
C ALA A 342 12.14 -14.99 22.45
#